data_dc26011eafa9bdc22a2236e591d22e28
#
_entry.id   dc26011eafa9bdc22a2236e591d22e28
#
_cell.length_a   1.000
_cell.length_b   1.000
_cell.length_c   1.000
_cell.angle_alpha   90.00
_cell.angle_beta   90.00
_cell.angle_gamma   90.00
#
_symmetry.space_group_name_H-M   'P 1'
#
loop_
_entity.id
_entity.type
_entity.pdbx_description
1 polymer ?
#
loop_
_entity_poly.entity_id
_entity_poly.type
_entity_poly.pdbx_seq_one_letter_code
_entity_poly.pdbx_strand_id
1 'polypeptide(L)'
;ANGVIIITTKQAKAGEAVVTASAKWGVNTRGTIDYDYIKDPGEYYEAHYKALYNQLRYVKGLSEGEAYAQANKNMVGNTKENGGLTYNVYSYPENENLIGMNGKLNPNATLGRVVNGYMLYPDDWVDEAYSSALRQEYNVNIAGGTDKMQSYGSFGYLKDDGIVPSSNYERYSARLKGL
;
A
#
# COMPACT_ATOMS: atom_id res chain seq x y z
N ALA A 1 12.71 33.87 -27.33
CA ALA A 1 13.87 34.17 -26.48
C ALA A 1 14.21 32.91 -25.70
N ASN A 2 15.41 32.40 -25.86
CA ASN A 2 15.89 31.25 -25.10
C ASN A 2 16.37 31.73 -23.74
N GLY A 3 15.77 31.26 -22.66
CA GLY A 3 16.21 31.58 -21.29
C GLY A 3 17.55 30.91 -20.99
N VAL A 4 18.41 31.60 -20.23
CA VAL A 4 19.68 31.09 -19.73
C VAL A 4 19.56 30.89 -18.23
N ILE A 5 19.90 29.70 -17.73
CA ILE A 5 20.01 29.44 -16.29
C ILE A 5 21.49 29.44 -15.93
N ILE A 6 21.92 30.38 -15.10
CA ILE A 6 23.29 30.44 -14.59
C ILE A 6 23.30 29.89 -13.18
N ILE A 7 24.06 28.81 -12.96
CA ILE A 7 24.23 28.20 -11.64
C ILE A 7 25.60 28.56 -11.10
N THR A 8 25.64 29.39 -10.05
CA THR A 8 26.84 29.71 -9.33
C THR A 8 26.96 28.84 -8.07
N THR A 9 27.97 27.99 -8.02
CA THR A 9 28.24 27.13 -6.86
C THR A 9 28.87 27.91 -5.72
N LYS A 10 28.64 27.49 -4.47
CA LYS A 10 29.32 28.07 -3.29
C LYS A 10 30.84 27.97 -3.47
N GLN A 11 31.49 29.05 -3.16
CA GLN A 11 32.96 29.16 -3.14
C GLN A 11 33.44 29.32 -1.69
N ALA A 12 34.63 28.80 -1.40
CA ALA A 12 35.30 29.13 -0.17
C ALA A 12 35.67 30.62 -0.17
N LYS A 13 35.72 31.23 0.99
CA LYS A 13 36.26 32.58 1.19
C LYS A 13 37.55 32.48 1.98
N ALA A 14 38.45 33.46 1.81
CA ALA A 14 39.59 33.58 2.67
C ALA A 14 39.16 33.75 4.14
N GLY A 15 39.79 33.03 5.06
CA GLY A 15 39.48 33.01 6.47
C GLY A 15 39.62 31.62 7.08
N GLU A 16 39.25 31.50 8.35
CA GLU A 16 39.27 30.26 9.08
C GLU A 16 38.37 29.20 8.43
N ALA A 17 38.76 27.92 8.58
CA ALA A 17 37.98 26.83 8.06
C ALA A 17 36.64 26.69 8.81
N VAL A 18 35.54 26.78 8.07
CA VAL A 18 34.19 26.62 8.59
C VAL A 18 33.65 25.26 8.17
N VAL A 19 33.21 24.48 9.15
CA VAL A 19 32.51 23.20 8.93
C VAL A 19 31.01 23.43 9.11
N THR A 20 30.24 23.01 8.12
CA THR A 20 28.79 23.06 8.18
C THR A 20 28.25 21.63 8.02
N ALA A 21 27.44 21.16 8.96
CA ALA A 21 26.74 19.90 8.87
C ALA A 21 25.23 20.12 8.83
N SER A 22 24.54 19.33 8.05
CA SER A 22 23.07 19.32 8.03
C SER A 22 22.56 17.90 7.93
N ALA A 23 21.44 17.66 8.61
CA ALA A 23 20.71 16.40 8.54
C ALA A 23 19.25 16.69 8.29
N LYS A 24 18.62 15.89 7.44
CA LYS A 24 17.19 15.96 7.14
C LYS A 24 16.60 14.56 7.19
N TRP A 25 15.43 14.48 7.80
CA TRP A 25 14.64 13.26 7.81
C TRP A 25 13.26 13.56 7.24
N GLY A 26 12.71 12.61 6.54
CA GLY A 26 11.37 12.64 5.99
C GLY A 26 10.74 11.26 6.00
N VAL A 27 9.44 11.21 5.86
CA VAL A 27 8.70 9.96 5.71
C VAL A 27 8.02 9.98 4.36
N ASN A 28 8.29 8.96 3.55
CA ASN A 28 7.58 8.72 2.31
C ASN A 28 6.30 7.97 2.63
N THR A 29 5.17 8.50 2.21
CA THR A 29 3.87 7.88 2.37
C THR A 29 3.14 7.85 1.04
N ARG A 30 2.18 6.95 0.91
CA ARG A 30 1.32 6.91 -0.27
C ARG A 30 0.47 8.18 -0.34
N GLY A 31 0.66 8.99 -1.36
CA GLY A 31 -0.07 10.24 -1.59
C GLY A 31 -1.30 10.10 -2.48
N THR A 32 -1.59 8.88 -2.97
CA THR A 32 -2.74 8.61 -3.82
C THR A 32 -3.97 8.37 -2.96
N ILE A 33 -5.07 9.05 -3.29
CA ILE A 33 -6.37 8.80 -2.65
C ILE A 33 -6.92 7.48 -3.19
N ASP A 34 -7.32 6.58 -2.29
CA ASP A 34 -7.98 5.34 -2.67
C ASP A 34 -9.40 5.61 -3.16
N TYR A 35 -9.85 4.80 -4.11
CA TYR A 35 -11.27 4.75 -4.44
C TYR A 35 -12.06 4.16 -3.28
N ASP A 36 -13.31 4.59 -3.14
CA ASP A 36 -14.25 3.93 -2.24
C ASP A 36 -14.48 2.50 -2.71
N TYR A 37 -14.17 1.54 -1.85
CA TYR A 37 -14.41 0.12 -2.07
C TYR A 37 -14.88 -0.55 -0.78
N ILE A 38 -15.53 -1.68 -0.93
CA ILE A 38 -16.02 -2.46 0.22
C ILE A 38 -14.79 -3.05 0.92
N LYS A 39 -14.51 -2.60 2.16
CA LYS A 39 -13.41 -3.08 3.00
C LYS A 39 -13.83 -4.20 3.95
N ASP A 40 -15.09 -4.19 4.36
CA ASP A 40 -15.63 -5.22 5.24
C ASP A 40 -15.96 -6.49 4.46
N PRO A 41 -15.38 -7.64 4.84
CA PRO A 41 -15.64 -8.90 4.17
C PRO A 41 -17.11 -9.31 4.21
N GLY A 42 -17.83 -9.02 5.29
CA GLY A 42 -19.26 -9.33 5.41
C GLY A 42 -20.08 -8.55 4.40
N GLU A 43 -19.84 -7.25 4.26
CA GLU A 43 -20.51 -6.43 3.24
C GLU A 43 -20.21 -6.93 1.82
N TYR A 44 -18.98 -7.40 1.56
CA TYR A 44 -18.62 -7.98 0.27
C TYR A 44 -19.43 -9.25 -0.03
N TYR A 45 -19.57 -10.15 0.96
CA TYR A 45 -20.37 -11.36 0.81
C TYR A 45 -21.86 -11.06 0.63
N GLU A 46 -22.41 -10.10 1.36
CA GLU A 46 -23.80 -9.64 1.20
C GLU A 46 -24.05 -9.09 -0.21
N ALA A 47 -23.14 -8.24 -0.72
CA ALA A 47 -23.26 -7.68 -2.06
C ALA A 47 -23.15 -8.75 -3.14
N HIS A 48 -22.22 -9.69 -2.99
CA HIS A 48 -22.04 -10.81 -3.92
C HIS A 48 -23.25 -11.74 -3.92
N TYR A 49 -23.76 -12.12 -2.75
CA TYR A 49 -24.99 -12.89 -2.60
C TYR A 49 -26.15 -12.20 -3.31
N LYS A 50 -26.34 -10.90 -3.09
CA LYS A 50 -27.43 -10.13 -3.71
C LYS A 50 -27.36 -10.16 -5.23
N ALA A 51 -26.17 -10.09 -5.81
CA ALA A 51 -25.98 -10.22 -7.26
C ALA A 51 -26.40 -11.61 -7.76
N LEU A 52 -25.97 -12.67 -7.09
CA LEU A 52 -26.36 -14.07 -7.43
C LEU A 52 -27.86 -14.31 -7.27
N TYR A 53 -28.43 -13.85 -6.16
CA TYR A 53 -29.87 -13.96 -5.90
C TYR A 53 -30.68 -13.25 -6.98
N ASN A 54 -30.34 -12.03 -7.33
CA ASN A 54 -31.04 -11.28 -8.35
C ASN A 54 -30.96 -11.96 -9.73
N GLN A 55 -29.81 -12.51 -10.09
CA GLN A 55 -29.65 -13.27 -11.32
C GLN A 55 -30.56 -14.51 -11.34
N LEU A 56 -30.57 -15.28 -10.26
CA LEU A 56 -31.38 -16.49 -10.15
C LEU A 56 -32.89 -16.17 -10.12
N ARG A 57 -33.26 -15.17 -9.36
CA ARG A 57 -34.68 -14.78 -9.16
C ARG A 57 -35.29 -14.13 -10.40
N TYR A 58 -34.60 -13.12 -10.96
CA TYR A 58 -35.18 -12.21 -11.98
C TYR A 58 -34.75 -12.57 -13.40
N VAL A 59 -33.58 -13.19 -13.59
CA VAL A 59 -33.13 -13.57 -14.93
C VAL A 59 -33.46 -15.02 -15.22
N LYS A 60 -33.26 -15.94 -14.25
CA LYS A 60 -33.56 -17.37 -14.43
C LYS A 60 -34.97 -17.77 -13.98
N GLY A 61 -35.71 -16.88 -13.32
CA GLY A 61 -37.12 -17.10 -12.96
C GLY A 61 -37.36 -18.08 -11.81
N LEU A 62 -36.35 -18.37 -10.97
CA LEU A 62 -36.52 -19.26 -9.83
C LEU A 62 -37.50 -18.65 -8.80
N SER A 63 -38.15 -19.44 -7.99
CA SER A 63 -38.90 -18.99 -6.83
C SER A 63 -37.96 -18.32 -5.81
N GLU A 64 -38.53 -17.54 -4.89
CA GLU A 64 -37.77 -16.85 -3.84
C GLU A 64 -36.92 -17.83 -3.01
N GLY A 65 -37.52 -18.92 -2.54
CA GLY A 65 -36.83 -19.95 -1.75
C GLY A 65 -35.74 -20.67 -2.52
N GLU A 66 -35.98 -21.04 -3.79
CA GLU A 66 -34.99 -21.67 -4.64
C GLU A 66 -33.83 -20.72 -4.95
N ALA A 67 -34.10 -19.44 -5.27
CA ALA A 67 -33.09 -18.46 -5.52
C ALA A 67 -32.24 -18.20 -4.27
N TYR A 68 -32.84 -18.13 -3.08
CA TYR A 68 -32.17 -18.01 -1.81
C TYR A 68 -31.19 -19.19 -1.55
N ALA A 69 -31.71 -20.40 -1.63
CA ALA A 69 -30.90 -21.60 -1.37
C ALA A 69 -29.76 -21.76 -2.39
N GLN A 70 -30.08 -21.55 -3.67
CA GLN A 70 -29.10 -21.69 -4.74
C GLN A 70 -28.02 -20.60 -4.72
N ALA A 71 -28.39 -19.35 -4.37
CA ALA A 71 -27.43 -18.25 -4.26
C ALA A 71 -26.41 -18.51 -3.14
N ASN A 72 -26.87 -18.96 -1.97
CA ASN A 72 -25.97 -19.35 -0.88
C ASN A 72 -25.06 -20.50 -1.28
N LYS A 73 -25.61 -21.56 -1.88
CA LYS A 73 -24.83 -22.71 -2.35
C LYS A 73 -23.77 -22.31 -3.38
N ASN A 74 -24.15 -21.49 -4.36
CA ASN A 74 -23.24 -21.05 -5.41
C ASN A 74 -22.11 -20.19 -4.84
N MET A 75 -22.44 -19.25 -3.96
CA MET A 75 -21.48 -18.31 -3.40
C MET A 75 -20.31 -19.01 -2.68
N VAL A 76 -20.62 -20.01 -1.85
CA VAL A 76 -19.61 -20.73 -1.07
C VAL A 76 -19.09 -22.00 -1.76
N GLY A 77 -19.66 -22.36 -2.89
CA GLY A 77 -19.40 -23.63 -3.60
C GLY A 77 -18.11 -23.69 -4.41
N ASN A 78 -17.27 -22.68 -4.36
CA ASN A 78 -15.93 -22.66 -4.98
C ASN A 78 -15.89 -22.82 -6.51
N THR A 79 -17.00 -22.65 -7.23
CA THR A 79 -17.02 -22.81 -8.69
C THR A 79 -17.22 -21.47 -9.38
N LYS A 80 -16.25 -21.05 -10.20
CA LYS A 80 -16.33 -19.84 -11.02
C LYS A 80 -17.56 -19.86 -11.96
N GLU A 81 -17.91 -21.02 -12.46
CA GLU A 81 -19.03 -21.23 -13.40
C GLU A 81 -20.38 -20.83 -12.80
N ASN A 82 -20.54 -20.99 -11.49
CA ASN A 82 -21.77 -20.65 -10.78
C ASN A 82 -21.68 -19.31 -10.04
N GLY A 83 -20.63 -18.50 -10.29
CA GLY A 83 -20.41 -17.24 -9.62
C GLY A 83 -19.92 -17.39 -8.18
N GLY A 84 -19.31 -18.53 -7.82
CA GLY A 84 -18.80 -18.79 -6.48
C GLY A 84 -17.52 -18.00 -6.17
N LEU A 85 -17.36 -17.66 -4.90
CA LEU A 85 -16.11 -17.13 -4.36
C LEU A 85 -15.10 -18.27 -4.26
N THR A 86 -13.87 -18.03 -4.71
CA THR A 86 -12.82 -19.06 -4.72
C THR A 86 -12.48 -19.56 -3.31
N TYR A 87 -12.57 -18.67 -2.33
CA TYR A 87 -12.29 -18.98 -0.93
C TYR A 87 -13.40 -18.41 -0.06
N ASN A 88 -13.95 -19.26 0.82
CA ASN A 88 -14.84 -18.82 1.87
C ASN A 88 -14.04 -18.65 3.16
N VAL A 89 -13.99 -17.42 3.69
CA VAL A 89 -13.24 -17.06 4.88
C VAL A 89 -14.06 -17.15 6.18
N TYR A 90 -15.36 -17.45 6.07
CA TYR A 90 -16.26 -17.56 7.20
C TYR A 90 -16.50 -19.02 7.62
N SER A 91 -16.50 -19.26 8.93
CA SER A 91 -17.05 -20.44 9.57
C SER A 91 -18.46 -20.11 10.09
N TYR A 92 -19.40 -21.01 9.89
CA TYR A 92 -20.79 -20.89 10.36
C TYR A 92 -21.38 -22.29 10.60
N PRO A 93 -22.50 -22.43 11.35
CA PRO A 93 -23.11 -23.74 11.63
C PRO A 93 -23.51 -24.48 10.35
N GLU A 94 -23.26 -25.79 10.30
CA GLU A 94 -23.44 -26.62 9.09
C GLU A 94 -24.89 -26.67 8.56
N ASN A 95 -25.88 -26.48 9.46
CA ASN A 95 -27.30 -26.48 9.12
C ASN A 95 -27.86 -25.10 8.80
N GLU A 96 -27.00 -24.07 8.74
CA GLU A 96 -27.38 -22.69 8.44
C GLU A 96 -26.74 -22.24 7.11
N ASN A 97 -27.31 -21.20 6.53
CA ASN A 97 -26.71 -20.53 5.39
C ASN A 97 -25.82 -19.35 5.85
N LEU A 98 -24.80 -19.04 5.07
CA LEU A 98 -23.90 -17.91 5.38
C LEU A 98 -24.63 -16.57 5.28
N ILE A 99 -25.55 -16.41 4.32
CA ILE A 99 -26.40 -15.23 4.21
C ILE A 99 -27.85 -15.62 4.54
N GLY A 100 -28.45 -14.86 5.44
CA GLY A 100 -29.86 -15.04 5.82
C GLY A 100 -30.85 -14.61 4.73
N MET A 101 -32.12 -14.95 4.90
CA MET A 101 -33.20 -14.53 3.96
C MET A 101 -33.34 -12.99 3.89
N ASN A 102 -32.91 -12.27 4.90
CA ASN A 102 -32.86 -10.81 4.93
C ASN A 102 -31.69 -10.22 4.08
N GLY A 103 -30.89 -11.08 3.46
CA GLY A 103 -29.73 -10.68 2.67
C GLY A 103 -28.53 -10.23 3.50
N LYS A 104 -28.53 -10.49 4.81
CA LYS A 104 -27.47 -10.13 5.74
C LYS A 104 -26.64 -11.33 6.15
N LEU A 105 -25.38 -11.08 6.49
CA LEU A 105 -24.47 -12.09 7.01
C LEU A 105 -25.09 -12.76 8.25
N ASN A 106 -24.92 -14.06 8.34
CA ASN A 106 -25.37 -14.84 9.49
C ASN A 106 -24.68 -14.33 10.76
N PRO A 107 -25.42 -13.98 11.82
CA PRO A 107 -24.84 -13.48 13.06
C PRO A 107 -23.95 -14.50 13.79
N ASN A 108 -24.11 -15.79 13.47
CA ASN A 108 -23.27 -16.89 13.99
C ASN A 108 -22.04 -17.14 13.12
N ALA A 109 -21.85 -16.41 12.02
CA ALA A 109 -20.67 -16.53 11.17
C ALA A 109 -19.47 -15.82 11.82
N THR A 110 -18.31 -16.48 11.80
CA THR A 110 -17.07 -15.95 12.31
C THR A 110 -15.97 -16.00 11.25
N LEU A 111 -15.13 -14.98 11.19
CA LEU A 111 -13.94 -14.98 10.32
C LEU A 111 -12.91 -16.02 10.80
N GLY A 112 -12.12 -16.54 9.88
CA GLY A 112 -11.06 -17.48 10.19
C GLY A 112 -11.46 -18.94 9.97
N ARG A 113 -11.98 -19.27 8.79
CA ARG A 113 -12.26 -20.66 8.41
C ARG A 113 -10.99 -21.48 8.25
N VAL A 114 -10.92 -22.64 8.88
CA VAL A 114 -9.79 -23.57 8.72
C VAL A 114 -10.08 -24.57 7.61
N VAL A 115 -9.18 -24.66 6.62
CA VAL A 115 -9.25 -25.62 5.52
C VAL A 115 -7.88 -26.29 5.37
N ASN A 116 -7.84 -27.62 5.48
CA ASN A 116 -6.58 -28.39 5.39
C ASN A 116 -5.48 -27.91 6.34
N GLY A 117 -5.85 -27.47 7.54
CA GLY A 117 -4.90 -26.96 8.54
C GLY A 117 -4.47 -25.50 8.36
N TYR A 118 -4.94 -24.85 7.31
CA TYR A 118 -4.67 -23.42 7.06
C TYR A 118 -5.89 -22.58 7.41
N MET A 119 -5.66 -21.50 8.15
CA MET A 119 -6.68 -20.50 8.45
C MET A 119 -6.82 -19.55 7.26
N LEU A 120 -8.03 -19.48 6.70
CA LEU A 120 -8.37 -18.51 5.65
C LEU A 120 -8.84 -17.22 6.31
N TYR A 121 -8.10 -16.15 6.08
CA TYR A 121 -8.40 -14.82 6.60
C TYR A 121 -8.31 -13.80 5.45
N PRO A 122 -9.16 -12.77 5.43
CA PRO A 122 -9.03 -11.71 4.43
C PRO A 122 -7.81 -10.84 4.73
N ASP A 123 -6.97 -10.61 3.73
CA ASP A 123 -5.81 -9.71 3.81
C ASP A 123 -6.11 -8.39 3.09
N ASP A 124 -5.60 -7.28 3.61
CA ASP A 124 -5.60 -6.01 2.90
C ASP A 124 -4.33 -5.92 2.03
N TRP A 125 -4.48 -6.20 0.75
CA TRP A 125 -3.37 -6.16 -0.21
C TRP A 125 -2.74 -4.77 -0.38
N VAL A 126 -3.47 -3.72 -0.03
CA VAL A 126 -2.92 -2.35 -0.08
C VAL A 126 -1.95 -2.14 1.07
N ASP A 127 -2.32 -2.59 2.27
CA ASP A 127 -1.45 -2.52 3.44
C ASP A 127 -0.23 -3.44 3.30
N GLU A 128 -0.36 -4.60 2.64
CA GLU A 128 0.75 -5.49 2.35
C GLU A 128 1.67 -4.95 1.24
N ALA A 129 1.12 -4.26 0.25
CA ALA A 129 1.88 -3.74 -0.89
C ALA A 129 2.59 -2.42 -0.59
N TYR A 130 2.14 -1.65 0.40
CA TYR A 130 2.66 -0.33 0.70
C TYR A 130 2.92 -0.15 2.19
N SER A 131 4.07 0.42 2.51
CA SER A 131 4.43 0.81 3.87
C SER A 131 5.03 2.20 3.89
N SER A 132 4.89 2.91 5.01
CA SER A 132 5.61 4.17 5.19
C SER A 132 7.11 3.91 5.29
N ALA A 133 7.92 4.71 4.63
CA ALA A 133 9.35 4.51 4.51
C ALA A 133 10.14 5.75 4.92
N LEU A 134 11.34 5.54 5.45
CA LEU A 134 12.19 6.60 5.97
C LEU A 134 13.11 7.14 4.87
N ARG A 135 13.18 8.47 4.77
CA ARG A 135 14.18 9.19 3.99
C ARG A 135 15.14 9.91 4.91
N GLN A 136 16.44 9.79 4.64
CA GLN A 136 17.51 10.38 5.42
C GLN A 136 18.51 11.07 4.48
N GLU A 137 18.90 12.30 4.81
CA GLU A 137 19.89 13.04 4.07
C GLU A 137 20.87 13.72 5.04
N TYR A 138 22.15 13.47 4.83
CA TYR A 138 23.23 14.06 5.63
C TYR A 138 24.21 14.75 4.71
N ASN A 139 24.56 15.99 5.03
CA ASN A 139 25.54 16.75 4.27
C ASN A 139 26.54 17.40 5.24
N VAL A 140 27.83 17.27 4.91
CA VAL A 140 28.92 17.94 5.62
C VAL A 140 29.74 18.70 4.60
N ASN A 141 30.01 19.96 4.90
CA ASN A 141 30.82 20.83 4.06
C ASN A 141 31.93 21.46 4.91
N ILE A 142 33.10 21.60 4.35
CA ILE A 142 34.21 22.37 4.91
C ILE A 142 34.69 23.38 3.88
N ALA A 143 34.86 24.61 4.29
CA ALA A 143 35.31 25.67 3.43
C ALA A 143 36.26 26.59 4.21
N GLY A 144 37.39 26.97 3.63
CA GLY A 144 38.34 27.87 4.22
C GLY A 144 39.57 28.06 3.36
N GLY A 145 40.48 28.90 3.79
CA GLY A 145 41.74 29.16 3.10
C GLY A 145 42.32 30.52 3.35
N THR A 146 43.30 30.85 2.59
CA THR A 146 43.99 32.16 2.60
C THR A 146 43.62 32.96 1.34
N ASP A 147 44.09 34.22 1.25
CA ASP A 147 43.91 35.01 0.03
C ASP A 147 44.56 34.40 -1.22
N LYS A 148 45.53 33.51 -1.01
CA LYS A 148 46.28 32.83 -2.10
C LYS A 148 45.80 31.43 -2.41
N MET A 149 45.07 30.80 -1.50
CA MET A 149 44.61 29.43 -1.68
C MET A 149 43.32 29.21 -0.88
N GLN A 150 42.28 28.81 -1.57
CA GLN A 150 40.98 28.52 -0.98
C GLN A 150 40.58 27.11 -1.31
N SER A 151 40.01 26.39 -0.34
CA SER A 151 39.60 25.01 -0.50
C SER A 151 38.18 24.81 0.00
N TYR A 152 37.43 24.04 -0.75
CA TYR A 152 36.08 23.59 -0.39
C TYR A 152 35.99 22.08 -0.54
N GLY A 153 35.47 21.44 0.49
CA GLY A 153 35.15 20.03 0.46
C GLY A 153 33.70 19.79 0.87
N SER A 154 33.04 18.85 0.28
CA SER A 154 31.72 18.42 0.72
C SER A 154 31.54 16.92 0.59
N PHE A 155 30.77 16.34 1.51
CA PHE A 155 30.33 14.98 1.48
C PHE A 155 28.83 14.94 1.76
N GLY A 156 28.08 14.17 0.96
CA GLY A 156 26.65 13.97 1.13
C GLY A 156 26.30 12.49 1.07
N TYR A 157 25.42 12.09 1.95
CA TYR A 157 24.78 10.79 1.98
C TYR A 157 23.27 10.97 1.93
N LEU A 158 22.62 10.25 1.03
CA LEU A 158 21.18 10.15 0.93
C LEU A 158 20.78 8.68 0.94
N LYS A 159 19.88 8.32 1.84
CA LYS A 159 19.16 7.07 1.82
C LYS A 159 17.66 7.39 1.73
N ASP A 160 17.00 6.82 0.75
CA ASP A 160 15.59 7.04 0.44
C ASP A 160 14.92 5.68 0.24
N ASP A 161 14.26 5.21 1.30
CA ASP A 161 13.52 3.96 1.25
C ASP A 161 12.16 4.22 0.57
N GLY A 162 11.78 3.36 -0.37
CA GLY A 162 10.52 3.47 -1.10
C GLY A 162 9.35 2.89 -0.33
N ILE A 163 8.15 3.36 -0.65
CA ILE A 163 6.89 2.87 -0.04
C ILE A 163 6.53 1.43 -0.42
N VAL A 164 7.13 0.90 -1.48
CA VAL A 164 7.00 -0.51 -1.85
C VAL A 164 8.11 -1.29 -1.14
N PRO A 165 7.80 -2.37 -0.41
CA PRO A 165 8.79 -3.18 0.29
C PRO A 165 9.98 -3.57 -0.61
N SER A 166 11.18 -3.55 -0.05
CA SER A 166 12.45 -3.86 -0.73
C SER A 166 12.89 -2.87 -1.82
N SER A 167 12.20 -1.74 -1.99
CA SER A 167 12.67 -0.66 -2.84
C SER A 167 13.43 0.37 -2.02
N ASN A 168 14.66 0.70 -2.45
CA ASN A 168 15.47 1.74 -1.81
C ASN A 168 16.39 2.41 -2.81
N TYR A 169 16.83 3.60 -2.45
CA TYR A 169 17.83 4.35 -3.19
C TYR A 169 18.87 4.92 -2.23
N GLU A 170 20.13 4.66 -2.52
CA GLU A 170 21.25 5.22 -1.77
C GLU A 170 22.18 6.00 -2.70
N ARG A 171 22.66 7.15 -2.21
CA ARG A 171 23.60 7.99 -2.95
C ARG A 171 24.66 8.57 -2.01
N TYR A 172 25.88 8.35 -2.38
CA TYR A 172 27.05 9.01 -1.82
C TYR A 172 27.56 10.06 -2.82
N SER A 173 27.87 11.25 -2.36
CA SER A 173 28.41 12.31 -3.18
C SER A 173 29.56 13.00 -2.45
N ALA A 174 30.66 13.22 -3.18
CA ALA A 174 31.79 13.98 -2.67
C ALA A 174 32.21 15.02 -3.70
N ARG A 175 32.59 16.19 -3.24
CA ARG A 175 33.13 17.27 -4.07
C ARG A 175 34.31 17.90 -3.38
N LEU A 176 35.38 18.10 -4.15
CA LEU A 176 36.53 18.88 -3.74
C LEU A 176 36.75 20.01 -4.75
N LYS A 177 37.09 21.19 -4.27
CA LYS A 177 37.42 22.35 -5.09
C LYS A 177 38.57 23.12 -4.44
N GLY A 178 39.59 23.42 -5.21
CA GLY A 178 40.70 24.32 -4.85
C GLY A 178 40.74 25.49 -5.81
N LEU A 179 41.14 26.64 -5.32
CA LEU A 179 41.35 27.88 -6.06
C LEU A 179 42.67 28.45 -5.62
#